data_1e66e791331560e04256cfb6ec6bb1f5
#
_entry.id   1e66e791331560e04256cfb6ec6bb1f5
#
_cell.length_a   1.000
_cell.length_b   1.000
_cell.length_c   1.000
_cell.angle_alpha   90.00
_cell.angle_beta   90.00
_cell.angle_gamma   90.00
#
_symmetry.space_group_name_H-M   'P 1'
#
loop_
_entity.id
_entity.type
_entity.pdbx_description
1 polymer ?
#
loop_
_entity_poly.entity_id
_entity_poly.type
_entity_poly.pdbx_seq_one_letter_code
_entity_poly.pdbx_strand_id
1 'polypeptide(L)'
;MTKIVVYSMAYRGDVFPYVPIASGLARGGHDVVFVAPEEYHTLFASEPFRCASSGTDYGPKLLDQHAEYVARWGKRFGGGLMLRLYFGELTIPYLPQLYAALEAEVADADLLFSHPAAAVTGSMVAEVHDVPLVV
;
A
#
# COMPACT_ATOMS: atom_id res chain seq x y z
N MET A 1 -19.46 3.66 13.97
CA MET A 1 -18.15 4.18 13.52
C MET A 1 -17.68 3.31 12.37
N THR A 2 -17.35 3.92 11.27
CA THR A 2 -16.93 3.21 10.06
C THR A 2 -15.44 2.87 10.14
N LYS A 3 -15.08 1.61 9.96
CA LYS A 3 -13.68 1.17 9.85
C LYS A 3 -13.23 1.29 8.40
N ILE A 4 -12.23 2.10 8.17
CA ILE A 4 -11.65 2.34 6.84
C ILE A 4 -10.19 1.90 6.84
N VAL A 5 -9.84 1.02 5.90
CA VAL A 5 -8.45 0.63 5.64
C VAL A 5 -7.93 1.45 4.47
N VAL A 6 -6.83 2.15 4.67
CA VAL A 6 -6.08 2.85 3.61
C VAL A 6 -4.83 2.02 3.31
N TYR A 7 -4.63 1.64 2.07
CA TYR A 7 -3.56 0.72 1.68
C TYR A 7 -2.64 1.30 0.62
N SER A 8 -1.37 1.33 0.92
CA SER A 8 -0.31 1.64 -0.03
C SER A 8 0.97 0.86 0.30
N MET A 9 1.84 0.71 -0.68
CA MET A 9 3.07 -0.06 -0.56
C MET A 9 4.21 0.54 -1.38
N ALA A 10 5.42 0.05 -1.14
CA ALA A 10 6.66 0.36 -1.83
C ALA A 10 7.21 1.77 -1.59
N TYR A 11 7.10 2.68 -2.55
CA TYR A 11 7.83 3.94 -2.53
C TYR A 11 7.15 5.04 -1.71
N ARG A 12 7.96 6.00 -1.25
CA ARG A 12 7.46 7.22 -0.59
C ARG A 12 6.42 7.96 -1.42
N GLY A 13 6.64 8.06 -2.73
CA GLY A 13 5.72 8.71 -3.66
C GLY A 13 4.36 8.04 -3.74
N ASP A 14 4.30 6.74 -3.43
CA ASP A 14 3.07 5.96 -3.39
C ASP A 14 2.39 6.01 -2.02
N VAL A 15 3.16 6.15 -0.94
CA VAL A 15 2.67 6.10 0.44
C VAL A 15 2.27 7.47 0.98
N PHE A 16 3.13 8.47 0.85
CA PHE A 16 2.95 9.79 1.47
C PHE A 16 1.71 10.56 1.00
N PRO A 17 1.27 10.52 -0.27
CA PRO A 17 0.04 11.20 -0.69
C PRO A 17 -1.22 10.70 0.01
N TYR A 18 -1.20 9.48 0.56
CA TYR A 18 -2.34 8.90 1.27
C TYR A 18 -2.42 9.28 2.75
N VAL A 19 -1.33 9.81 3.32
CA VAL A 19 -1.31 10.27 4.72
C VAL A 19 -2.34 11.35 5.00
N PRO A 20 -2.45 12.45 4.24
CA PRO A 20 -3.48 13.45 4.47
C PRO A 20 -4.90 12.92 4.28
N ILE A 21 -5.11 11.95 3.40
CA ILE A 21 -6.41 11.29 3.21
C ILE A 21 -6.77 10.50 4.47
N ALA A 22 -5.88 9.63 4.94
CA ALA A 22 -6.08 8.85 6.16
C ALA A 22 -6.31 9.73 7.37
N SER A 23 -5.52 10.80 7.51
CA SER A 23 -5.65 11.78 8.61
C SER A 23 -6.98 12.54 8.54
N GLY A 24 -7.42 12.92 7.35
CA GLY A 24 -8.70 13.59 7.14
C GLY A 24 -9.88 12.70 7.54
N LEU A 25 -9.85 11.44 7.13
CA LEU A 25 -10.87 10.45 7.50
C LEU A 25 -10.91 10.20 9.02
N ALA A 26 -9.74 10.05 9.65
CA ALA A 26 -9.64 9.85 11.09
C ALA A 26 -10.16 11.06 11.89
N ARG A 27 -9.81 12.28 11.46
CA ARG A 27 -10.36 13.51 12.05
C ARG A 27 -11.86 13.68 11.82
N GLY A 28 -12.38 13.07 10.76
CA GLY A 28 -13.81 12.98 10.48
C GLY A 28 -14.58 12.00 11.36
N GLY A 29 -13.90 11.30 12.29
CA GLY A 29 -14.52 10.39 13.26
C GLY A 29 -14.58 8.93 12.82
N HIS A 30 -13.84 8.56 11.74
CA HIS A 30 -13.73 7.17 11.31
C HIS A 30 -12.60 6.44 12.03
N ASP A 31 -12.74 5.13 12.19
CA ASP A 31 -11.64 4.26 12.63
C ASP A 31 -10.75 3.94 11.43
N VAL A 32 -9.60 4.57 11.36
CA VAL A 32 -8.71 4.46 10.19
C VAL A 32 -7.48 3.64 10.51
N VAL A 33 -7.23 2.63 9.68
CA VAL A 33 -6.00 1.85 9.67
C VAL A 33 -5.26 2.12 8.38
N PHE A 34 -4.02 2.60 8.49
CA PHE A 34 -3.14 2.78 7.34
C PHE A 34 -2.19 1.59 7.22
N VAL A 35 -2.45 0.73 6.25
CA VAL A 35 -1.58 -0.41 5.92
C VAL A 35 -0.48 0.07 4.97
N ALA A 36 0.73 0.12 5.49
CA ALA A 36 1.91 0.65 4.80
C ALA A 36 3.17 -0.10 5.22
N PRO A 37 4.28 0.00 4.45
CA PRO A 37 5.56 -0.58 4.86
C PRO A 37 6.02 -0.07 6.22
N GLU A 38 6.53 -0.97 7.07
CA GLU A 38 6.92 -0.66 8.45
C GLU A 38 7.97 0.46 8.57
N GLU A 39 8.82 0.61 7.57
CA GLU A 39 9.83 1.65 7.53
C GLU A 39 9.27 3.08 7.62
N TYR A 40 8.00 3.27 7.28
CA TYR A 40 7.32 4.57 7.34
C TYR A 40 6.54 4.80 8.62
N HIS A 41 6.30 3.79 9.44
CA HIS A 41 5.42 3.90 10.62
C HIS A 41 5.90 4.93 11.63
N THR A 42 7.22 5.03 11.85
CA THR A 42 7.78 6.05 12.78
C THR A 42 7.51 7.48 12.32
N LEU A 43 7.41 7.70 11.01
CA LEU A 43 7.12 9.01 10.41
C LEU A 43 5.65 9.41 10.61
N PHE A 44 4.77 8.45 10.89
CA PHE A 44 3.33 8.65 11.05
C PHE A 44 2.88 8.57 12.51
N ALA A 45 3.83 8.51 13.47
CA ALA A 45 3.52 8.33 14.89
C ALA A 45 2.64 9.43 15.50
N SER A 46 2.67 10.65 14.92
CA SER A 46 1.84 11.79 15.37
C SER A 46 0.49 11.88 14.64
N GLU A 47 0.24 11.03 13.66
CA GLU A 47 -1.00 11.05 12.89
C GLU A 47 -2.17 10.41 13.65
N PRO A 48 -3.42 10.82 13.39
CA PRO A 48 -4.58 10.35 14.14
C PRO A 48 -5.10 8.96 13.73
N PHE A 49 -4.40 8.25 12.88
CA PHE A 49 -4.73 6.91 12.43
C PHE A 49 -3.77 5.86 13.02
N ARG A 50 -4.19 4.60 13.02
CA ARG A 50 -3.32 3.47 13.36
C ARG A 50 -2.56 2.98 12.11
N CYS A 51 -1.27 2.65 12.26
CA CYS A 51 -0.50 1.97 11.23
C CYS A 51 -0.53 0.46 11.43
N ALA A 52 -0.61 -0.26 10.31
CA ALA A 52 -0.38 -1.69 10.25
C ALA A 52 0.63 -2.03 9.14
N SER A 53 1.38 -3.11 9.33
CA SER A 53 2.37 -3.55 8.33
C SER A 53 1.71 -4.02 7.04
N SER A 54 2.30 -3.68 5.91
CA SER A 54 1.92 -4.23 4.61
C SER A 54 2.41 -5.67 4.38
N GLY A 55 3.12 -6.24 5.36
CA GLY A 55 3.65 -7.62 5.31
C GLY A 55 5.01 -7.74 4.64
N THR A 56 5.56 -6.63 4.15
CA THR A 56 6.88 -6.62 3.51
C THR A 56 7.71 -5.46 4.03
N ASP A 57 8.95 -5.77 4.34
CA ASP A 57 10.03 -4.80 4.44
C ASP A 57 10.94 -5.03 3.23
N TYR A 58 10.78 -4.22 2.21
CA TYR A 58 11.63 -4.32 1.01
C TYR A 58 13.09 -3.92 1.30
N GLY A 59 13.29 -3.18 2.38
CA GLY A 59 14.56 -2.56 2.71
C GLY A 59 14.97 -1.46 1.71
N PRO A 60 15.70 -0.45 2.15
CA PRO A 60 16.11 0.66 1.29
C PRO A 60 16.95 0.17 0.10
N LYS A 61 17.77 -0.86 0.28
CA LYS A 61 18.65 -1.39 -0.78
C LYS A 61 17.88 -1.94 -1.98
N LEU A 62 16.80 -2.68 -1.75
CA LEU A 62 15.99 -3.24 -2.85
C LEU A 62 15.28 -2.12 -3.61
N LEU A 63 14.69 -1.18 -2.90
CA LEU A 63 13.99 -0.05 -3.51
C LEU A 63 14.95 0.86 -4.29
N ASP A 64 16.15 1.12 -3.77
CA ASP A 64 17.17 1.92 -4.44
C ASP A 64 17.66 1.22 -5.72
N GLN A 65 17.95 -0.07 -5.67
CA GLN A 65 18.35 -0.85 -6.85
C GLN A 65 17.27 -0.87 -7.92
N HIS A 66 16.02 -1.03 -7.53
CA HIS A 66 14.88 -0.99 -8.43
C HIS A 66 14.73 0.40 -9.06
N ALA A 67 14.84 1.47 -8.27
CA ALA A 67 14.77 2.85 -8.75
C ALA A 67 15.90 3.17 -9.75
N GLU A 68 17.14 2.75 -9.48
CA GLU A 68 18.26 2.92 -10.39
C GLU A 68 18.04 2.19 -11.71
N TYR A 69 17.56 0.96 -11.66
CA TYR A 69 17.25 0.18 -12.86
C TYR A 69 16.17 0.86 -13.70
N VAL A 70 15.11 1.32 -13.07
CA VAL A 70 14.04 2.06 -13.72
C VAL A 70 14.54 3.37 -14.32
N ALA A 71 15.35 4.14 -13.61
CA ALA A 71 15.93 5.39 -14.13
C ALA A 71 16.81 5.13 -15.36
N ARG A 72 17.57 4.06 -15.35
CA ARG A 72 18.49 3.69 -16.43
C ARG A 72 17.79 3.21 -17.70
N TRP A 73 16.74 2.42 -17.54
CA TRP A 73 16.10 1.71 -18.65
C TRP A 73 14.69 2.21 -19.00
N GLY A 74 14.04 2.91 -18.08
CA GLY A 74 12.66 3.37 -18.24
C GLY A 74 12.47 4.31 -19.43
N LYS A 75 13.46 5.19 -19.69
CA LYS A 75 13.43 6.08 -20.87
C LYS A 75 13.48 5.34 -22.20
N ARG A 76 14.12 4.17 -22.21
CA ARG A 76 14.31 3.37 -23.43
C ARG A 76 13.12 2.43 -23.72
N PHE A 77 12.50 1.90 -22.68
CA PHE A 77 11.48 0.85 -22.80
C PHE A 77 10.08 1.30 -22.35
N GLY A 78 9.95 2.53 -21.85
CA GLY A 78 8.66 3.15 -21.50
C GLY A 78 7.97 2.58 -20.26
N GLY A 79 6.74 3.03 -20.03
CA GLY A 79 5.96 2.71 -18.82
C GLY A 79 5.63 1.22 -18.65
N GLY A 80 5.55 0.45 -19.73
CA GLY A 80 5.31 -0.99 -19.65
C GLY A 80 6.41 -1.77 -18.91
N LEU A 81 7.68 -1.36 -19.08
CA LEU A 81 8.78 -1.93 -18.31
C LEU A 81 8.67 -1.60 -16.82
N MET A 82 8.28 -0.37 -16.50
CA MET A 82 8.06 0.06 -15.12
C MET A 82 7.04 -0.82 -14.42
N LEU A 83 5.88 -1.03 -15.04
CA LEU A 83 4.82 -1.88 -14.51
C LEU A 83 5.27 -3.33 -14.36
N ARG A 84 5.98 -3.86 -15.36
CA ARG A 84 6.50 -5.23 -15.31
C ARG A 84 7.48 -5.43 -14.15
N LEU A 85 8.38 -4.48 -13.93
CA LEU A 85 9.34 -4.54 -12.83
C LEU A 85 8.64 -4.38 -11.47
N TYR A 86 7.72 -3.44 -11.37
CA TYR A 86 6.96 -3.22 -10.13
C TYR A 86 6.19 -4.48 -9.73
N PHE A 87 5.40 -5.04 -10.62
CA PHE A 87 4.62 -6.24 -10.33
C PHE A 87 5.51 -7.49 -10.20
N GLY A 88 6.51 -7.65 -11.09
CA GLY A 88 7.38 -8.81 -11.12
C GLY A 88 8.35 -8.90 -9.94
N GLU A 89 8.80 -7.78 -9.41
CA GLU A 89 9.83 -7.74 -8.37
C GLU A 89 9.29 -7.34 -6.99
N LEU A 90 8.29 -6.46 -6.93
CA LEU A 90 7.78 -5.91 -5.67
C LEU A 90 6.40 -6.46 -5.27
N THR A 91 5.63 -7.03 -6.17
CA THR A 91 4.28 -7.51 -5.87
C THR A 91 4.20 -9.03 -5.89
N ILE A 92 4.44 -9.65 -7.04
CA ILE A 92 4.21 -11.10 -7.23
C ILE A 92 5.03 -11.96 -6.25
N PRO A 93 6.34 -11.72 -6.05
CA PRO A 93 7.15 -12.53 -5.13
C PRO A 93 6.70 -12.44 -3.66
N TYR A 94 6.05 -11.34 -3.30
CA TYR A 94 5.60 -11.06 -1.94
C TYR A 94 4.08 -11.18 -1.76
N LEU A 95 3.36 -11.60 -2.79
CA LEU A 95 1.89 -11.62 -2.79
C LEU A 95 1.28 -12.36 -1.60
N PRO A 96 1.79 -13.54 -1.17
CA PRO A 96 1.25 -14.21 0.01
C PRO A 96 1.34 -13.37 1.28
N GLN A 97 2.48 -12.70 1.51
CA GLN A 97 2.70 -11.86 2.68
C GLN A 97 1.85 -10.57 2.62
N LEU A 98 1.79 -9.94 1.44
CA LEU A 98 0.96 -8.75 1.20
C LEU A 98 -0.53 -9.06 1.42
N TYR A 99 -0.99 -10.19 0.89
CA TYR A 99 -2.36 -10.64 1.04
C TYR A 99 -2.71 -10.87 2.51
N ALA A 100 -1.92 -11.68 3.21
CA ALA A 100 -2.17 -12.02 4.62
C ALA A 100 -2.18 -10.79 5.53
N ALA A 101 -1.24 -9.87 5.33
CA ALA A 101 -1.17 -8.64 6.12
C ALA A 101 -2.36 -7.72 5.88
N LEU A 102 -2.78 -7.56 4.62
CA LEU A 102 -3.94 -6.74 4.27
C LEU A 102 -5.25 -7.39 4.74
N GLU A 103 -5.39 -8.70 4.55
CA GLU A 103 -6.56 -9.46 4.99
C GLU A 103 -6.83 -9.31 6.48
N ALA A 104 -5.79 -9.33 7.31
CA ALA A 104 -5.91 -9.18 8.75
C ALA A 104 -6.59 -7.87 9.17
N GLU A 105 -6.50 -6.83 8.36
CA GLU A 105 -7.10 -5.52 8.63
C GLU A 105 -8.42 -5.31 7.89
N VAL A 106 -8.59 -5.92 6.72
CA VAL A 106 -9.76 -5.72 5.84
C VAL A 106 -10.94 -6.62 6.20
N ALA A 107 -10.70 -7.77 6.81
CA ALA A 107 -11.75 -8.77 7.06
C ALA A 107 -12.97 -8.23 7.85
N ASP A 108 -12.78 -7.21 8.67
CA ASP A 108 -13.84 -6.53 9.45
C ASP A 108 -13.99 -5.04 9.09
N ALA A 109 -13.47 -4.63 7.93
CA ALA A 109 -13.53 -3.24 7.47
C ALA A 109 -14.82 -2.95 6.69
N ASP A 110 -15.26 -1.70 6.73
CA ASP A 110 -16.41 -1.22 5.96
C ASP A 110 -16.00 -0.68 4.58
N LEU A 111 -14.73 -0.31 4.41
CA LEU A 111 -14.18 0.25 3.18
C LEU A 111 -12.68 0.01 3.08
N LEU A 112 -12.23 -0.38 1.89
CA LEU A 112 -10.80 -0.38 1.52
C LEU A 112 -10.53 0.74 0.50
N PHE A 113 -9.60 1.62 0.83
CA PHE A 113 -9.09 2.66 -0.07
C PHE A 113 -7.65 2.32 -0.45
N SER A 114 -7.41 1.96 -1.70
CA SER A 114 -6.13 1.42 -2.16
C SER A 114 -5.43 2.33 -3.15
N HIS A 115 -4.12 2.45 -3.04
CA HIS A 115 -3.28 3.00 -4.10
C HIS A 115 -3.39 2.13 -5.37
N PRO A 116 -3.46 2.72 -6.58
CA PRO A 116 -3.60 1.95 -7.83
C PRO A 116 -2.56 0.86 -8.02
N ALA A 117 -1.30 1.12 -7.68
CA ALA A 117 -0.25 0.11 -7.80
C ALA A 117 -0.39 -1.06 -6.79
N ALA A 118 -1.11 -0.85 -5.68
CA ALA A 118 -1.42 -1.86 -4.69
C ALA A 118 -2.79 -2.54 -4.93
N ALA A 119 -3.52 -2.12 -5.95
CA ALA A 119 -4.88 -2.55 -6.21
C ALA A 119 -5.00 -4.04 -6.57
N VAL A 120 -3.93 -4.69 -7.04
CA VAL A 120 -3.94 -6.14 -7.29
C VAL A 120 -4.23 -6.89 -6.00
N THR A 121 -3.44 -6.67 -4.96
CA THR A 121 -3.68 -7.26 -3.64
C THR A 121 -4.98 -6.75 -3.02
N GLY A 122 -5.23 -5.44 -3.13
CA GLY A 122 -6.44 -4.79 -2.63
C GLY A 122 -7.72 -5.40 -3.18
N SER A 123 -7.80 -5.62 -4.50
CA SER A 123 -8.98 -6.20 -5.13
C SER A 123 -9.21 -7.67 -4.74
N MET A 124 -8.14 -8.45 -4.61
CA MET A 124 -8.24 -9.84 -4.17
C MET A 124 -8.83 -9.95 -2.76
N VAL A 125 -8.33 -9.15 -1.82
CA VAL A 125 -8.82 -9.17 -0.44
C VAL A 125 -10.24 -8.61 -0.35
N ALA A 126 -10.51 -7.49 -1.02
CA ALA A 126 -11.82 -6.86 -1.04
C ALA A 126 -12.91 -7.79 -1.58
N GLU A 127 -12.61 -8.52 -2.67
CA GLU A 127 -13.55 -9.49 -3.28
C GLU A 127 -13.84 -10.67 -2.34
N VAL A 128 -12.81 -11.22 -1.69
CA VAL A 128 -12.99 -12.37 -0.78
C VAL A 128 -13.86 -12.01 0.43
N HIS A 129 -13.72 -10.78 0.94
CA HIS A 129 -14.43 -10.32 2.15
C HIS A 129 -15.67 -9.46 1.86
N ASP A 130 -16.03 -9.28 0.60
CA ASP A 130 -17.18 -8.44 0.17
C ASP A 130 -17.09 -7.00 0.73
N VAL A 131 -15.88 -6.43 0.73
CA VAL A 131 -15.61 -5.08 1.21
C VAL A 131 -15.54 -4.13 0.02
N PRO A 132 -16.27 -2.99 0.04
CA PRO A 132 -16.17 -1.98 -1.01
C PRO A 132 -14.73 -1.49 -1.19
N LEU A 133 -14.27 -1.42 -2.46
CA LEU A 133 -12.95 -0.95 -2.83
C LEU A 133 -13.03 0.37 -3.59
N VAL A 134 -12.23 1.34 -3.16
CA VAL A 134 -11.93 2.59 -3.89
C VAL A 134 -10.46 2.60 -4.29
N VAL A 135 -10.16 2.91 -5.54
CA VAL A 135 -8.81 3.00 -6.08
C VAL A 135 -8.55 4.39 -6.64
#